data_992bb725a66c381be3cdd07286dba640
#
_entry.id   992bb725a66c381be3cdd07286dba640
#
_cell.length_a   1.000
_cell.length_b   1.000
_cell.length_c   1.000
_cell.angle_alpha   90.00
_cell.angle_beta   90.00
_cell.angle_gamma   90.00
#
_symmetry.space_group_name_H-M   'P 1'
#
loop_
_entity.id
_entity.type
_entity.pdbx_description
1 polymer ?
#
loop_
_entity_poly.entity_id
_entity_poly.type
_entity_poly.pdbx_seq_one_letter_code
_entity_poly.pdbx_strand_id
1 'polypeptide(L)'
;NKLTSTVHIIAGASKGIGRALVEKAGKAGQEIFAISRSTPKVPSEHGQWIKGDVAHPEDFIDQFPPAVNCVTFCPGKVILGPIKRLKAEQMEEAYRTNVLDAFKLIQSILPRLTQNENGSIVFISSVAASTGLPNHCAISAAKSALEGFSVALAADLAPKVRVNVVAPTLTPTEMGLAMVGGEKMIPMIEERHPLKKLPRIDEIAATISFLHSTDASSIIGQVLKVDSGLSSLRLNDR
;
A
#
# COMPACT_ATOMS: atom_id res chain seq x y z
N ASN A 1 6.19 4.94 33.28
CA ASN A 1 6.45 4.74 31.85
C ASN A 1 5.18 5.09 31.08
N LYS A 2 5.12 6.30 30.49
CA LYS A 2 4.15 6.57 29.45
C LYS A 2 4.49 5.60 28.31
N LEU A 3 3.64 4.65 28.02
CA LEU A 3 3.65 3.91 26.77
C LEU A 3 3.57 4.99 25.67
N THR A 4 4.67 5.25 24.99
CA THR A 4 4.68 6.16 23.85
C THR A 4 3.79 5.52 22.79
N SER A 5 2.73 6.24 22.39
CA SER A 5 1.83 5.72 21.36
C SER A 5 2.62 5.48 20.08
N THR A 6 2.31 4.41 19.36
CA THR A 6 2.93 4.11 18.06
C THR A 6 2.54 5.19 17.07
N VAL A 7 3.53 5.92 16.53
CA VAL A 7 3.34 6.92 15.49
C VAL A 7 3.30 6.27 14.12
N HIS A 8 2.21 6.44 13.40
CA HIS A 8 1.99 5.81 12.10
C HIS A 8 1.66 6.87 11.02
N ILE A 9 2.51 6.96 10.00
CA ILE A 9 2.27 7.77 8.81
C ILE A 9 1.56 6.91 7.76
N ILE A 10 0.40 7.34 7.29
CA ILE A 10 -0.40 6.65 6.27
C ILE A 10 -0.56 7.59 5.07
N ALA A 11 0.13 7.29 3.99
CA ALA A 11 -0.01 8.01 2.72
C ALA A 11 -1.13 7.41 1.88
N GLY A 12 -1.89 8.26 1.17
CA GLY A 12 -3.05 7.82 0.39
C GLY A 12 -4.28 7.51 1.25
N ALA A 13 -4.45 8.25 2.34
CA ALA A 13 -5.38 7.95 3.43
C ALA A 13 -6.84 8.37 3.20
N SER A 14 -7.15 9.12 2.12
CA SER A 14 -8.49 9.71 1.95
C SER A 14 -9.59 8.70 1.58
N LYS A 15 -9.23 7.55 1.04
CA LYS A 15 -10.16 6.51 0.58
C LYS A 15 -9.54 5.12 0.53
N GLY A 16 -10.36 4.10 0.28
CA GLY A 16 -9.92 2.73 0.06
C GLY A 16 -9.13 2.14 1.22
N ILE A 17 -8.05 1.42 0.90
CA ILE A 17 -7.20 0.72 1.87
C ILE A 17 -6.61 1.69 2.90
N GLY A 18 -6.06 2.83 2.45
CA GLY A 18 -5.47 3.80 3.34
C GLY A 18 -6.47 4.35 4.36
N ARG A 19 -7.70 4.64 3.94
CA ARG A 19 -8.77 5.09 4.85
C ARG A 19 -9.15 4.01 5.87
N ALA A 20 -9.32 2.77 5.43
CA ALA A 20 -9.63 1.66 6.32
C ALA A 20 -8.51 1.43 7.35
N LEU A 21 -7.27 1.63 6.95
CA LEU A 21 -6.12 1.55 7.85
C LEU A 21 -6.11 2.67 8.90
N VAL A 22 -6.47 3.91 8.52
CA VAL A 22 -6.63 5.03 9.48
C VAL A 22 -7.63 4.65 10.56
N GLU A 23 -8.81 4.16 10.19
CA GLU A 23 -9.84 3.74 11.14
C GLU A 23 -9.37 2.59 12.05
N LYS A 24 -8.71 1.59 11.46
CA LYS A 24 -8.23 0.42 12.19
C LYS A 24 -7.12 0.76 13.18
N ALA A 25 -6.12 1.49 12.72
CA ALA A 25 -4.97 1.89 13.54
C ALA A 25 -5.38 2.89 14.64
N GLY A 26 -6.31 3.80 14.33
CA GLY A 26 -6.86 4.74 15.31
C GLY A 26 -7.64 4.05 16.43
N LYS A 27 -8.48 3.08 16.09
CA LYS A 27 -9.17 2.25 17.10
C LYS A 27 -8.21 1.45 17.97
N ALA A 28 -7.02 1.16 17.47
CA ALA A 28 -5.94 0.52 18.22
C ALA A 28 -5.10 1.50 19.06
N GLY A 29 -5.48 2.80 19.10
CA GLY A 29 -4.81 3.82 19.91
C GLY A 29 -3.49 4.33 19.34
N GLN A 30 -3.23 4.13 18.04
CA GLN A 30 -2.05 4.70 17.38
C GLN A 30 -2.23 6.19 17.13
N GLU A 31 -1.13 6.93 17.18
CA GLU A 31 -1.07 8.32 16.73
C GLU A 31 -0.85 8.36 15.22
N ILE A 32 -1.82 8.87 14.47
CA ILE A 32 -1.85 8.75 13.01
C ILE A 32 -1.64 10.11 12.35
N PHE A 33 -0.77 10.11 11.35
CA PHE A 33 -0.57 11.20 10.40
C PHE A 33 -1.01 10.73 9.02
N ALA A 34 -2.20 11.18 8.61
CA ALA A 34 -2.87 10.75 7.39
C ALA A 34 -2.62 11.73 6.25
N ILE A 35 -1.86 11.33 5.23
CA ILE A 35 -1.52 12.19 4.09
C ILE A 35 -2.48 11.94 2.93
N SER A 36 -3.03 13.01 2.36
CA SER A 36 -3.78 12.97 1.12
C SER A 36 -3.79 14.32 0.40
N ARG A 37 -3.94 14.29 -0.93
CA ARG A 37 -4.02 15.51 -1.76
C ARG A 37 -5.29 16.31 -1.53
N SER A 38 -6.35 15.66 -1.08
CA SER A 38 -7.63 16.29 -0.76
C SER A 38 -8.09 15.88 0.62
N THR A 39 -8.75 16.79 1.33
CA THR A 39 -9.43 16.45 2.59
C THR A 39 -10.54 15.45 2.30
N PRO A 40 -10.65 14.36 3.05
CA PRO A 40 -11.74 13.41 2.86
C PRO A 40 -13.10 14.06 3.12
N LYS A 41 -14.13 13.64 2.39
CA LYS A 41 -15.49 14.17 2.54
C LYS A 41 -16.04 13.99 3.96
N VAL A 42 -15.67 12.87 4.60
CA VAL A 42 -15.96 12.58 5.99
C VAL A 42 -14.63 12.39 6.69
N PRO A 43 -14.14 13.35 7.47
CA PRO A 43 -12.92 13.20 8.25
C PRO A 43 -13.06 12.01 9.22
N SER A 44 -11.95 11.31 9.47
CA SER A 44 -11.89 10.35 10.57
C SER A 44 -11.84 11.09 11.90
N GLU A 45 -12.43 10.53 12.93
CA GLU A 45 -12.20 10.95 14.32
C GLU A 45 -10.78 10.59 14.78
N HIS A 46 -10.11 9.75 14.00
CA HIS A 46 -8.76 9.29 14.25
C HIS A 46 -7.77 9.95 13.31
N GLY A 47 -6.66 10.43 13.89
CA GLY A 47 -5.51 10.91 13.17
C GLY A 47 -5.55 12.41 12.79
N GLN A 48 -4.37 12.94 12.63
CA GLN A 48 -4.12 14.28 12.08
C GLN A 48 -4.05 14.18 10.56
N TRP A 49 -4.90 14.96 9.88
CA TRP A 49 -4.91 15.02 8.42
C TRP A 49 -3.92 16.05 7.91
N ILE A 50 -3.03 15.59 7.03
CA ILE A 50 -2.05 16.42 6.35
C ILE A 50 -2.42 16.48 4.87
N LYS A 51 -2.76 17.67 4.39
CA LYS A 51 -2.95 17.91 2.98
C LYS A 51 -1.59 18.04 2.31
N GLY A 52 -1.25 17.06 1.46
CA GLY A 52 0.04 17.02 0.76
C GLY A 52 0.04 16.05 -0.40
N ASP A 53 0.96 16.29 -1.34
CA ASP A 53 1.27 15.37 -2.42
C ASP A 53 2.57 14.64 -2.09
N VAL A 54 2.53 13.32 -2.05
CA VAL A 54 3.71 12.48 -1.76
C VAL A 54 4.84 12.65 -2.79
N ALA A 55 4.56 13.24 -3.95
CA ALA A 55 5.57 13.64 -4.91
C ALA A 55 6.43 14.83 -4.42
N HIS A 56 5.95 15.58 -3.44
CA HIS A 56 6.55 16.79 -2.86
C HIS A 56 6.54 16.72 -1.32
N PRO A 57 7.25 15.76 -0.70
CA PRO A 57 7.24 15.58 0.75
C PRO A 57 7.83 16.78 1.50
N GLU A 58 8.67 17.57 0.88
CA GLU A 58 9.26 18.80 1.40
C GLU A 58 8.21 19.82 1.86
N ASP A 59 7.01 19.81 1.28
CA ASP A 59 5.93 20.75 1.60
C ASP A 59 5.27 20.46 2.97
N PHE A 60 5.44 19.26 3.52
CA PHE A 60 4.72 18.84 4.72
C PHE A 60 5.55 18.00 5.72
N ILE A 61 6.80 17.67 5.40
CA ILE A 61 7.61 16.76 6.23
C ILE A 61 7.82 17.30 7.66
N ASP A 62 7.83 18.61 7.85
CA ASP A 62 8.04 19.25 9.15
C ASP A 62 6.82 19.17 10.09
N GLN A 63 5.67 18.71 9.56
CA GLN A 63 4.48 18.46 10.36
C GLN A 63 4.53 17.14 11.14
N PHE A 64 5.51 16.27 10.84
CA PHE A 64 5.68 15.00 11.52
C PHE A 64 6.53 15.11 12.78
N PRO A 65 6.28 14.27 13.79
CA PRO A 65 7.09 14.22 14.98
C PRO A 65 8.52 13.75 14.66
N PRO A 66 9.50 14.01 15.54
CA PRO A 66 10.89 13.64 15.31
C PRO A 66 11.14 12.13 15.26
N ALA A 67 10.24 11.33 15.81
CA ALA A 67 10.32 9.88 15.77
C ALA A 67 9.02 9.26 15.22
N VAL A 68 9.16 8.35 14.26
CA VAL A 68 8.06 7.64 13.58
C VAL A 68 8.29 6.14 13.67
N ASN A 69 7.26 5.37 13.97
CA ASN A 69 7.34 3.91 14.10
C ASN A 69 6.95 3.18 12.81
N CYS A 70 5.87 3.63 12.18
CA CYS A 70 5.28 2.94 11.03
C CYS A 70 5.04 3.88 9.86
N VAL A 71 5.29 3.40 8.66
CA VAL A 71 4.93 4.10 7.42
C VAL A 71 4.21 3.13 6.49
N THR A 72 3.00 3.51 6.05
CA THR A 72 2.29 2.78 4.99
C THR A 72 2.13 3.67 3.77
N PHE A 73 2.57 3.17 2.61
CA PHE A 73 2.42 3.85 1.33
C PHE A 73 1.33 3.17 0.50
N CYS A 74 0.14 3.79 0.47
CA CYS A 74 -1.01 3.32 -0.31
C CYS A 74 -1.19 4.03 -1.66
N PRO A 75 -0.58 5.20 -1.97
CA PRO A 75 -0.79 5.85 -3.24
C PRO A 75 -0.38 4.96 -4.42
N GLY A 76 -1.03 5.17 -5.54
CA GLY A 76 -0.72 4.50 -6.77
C GLY A 76 -1.71 4.90 -7.85
N LYS A 77 -1.31 4.69 -9.10
CA LYS A 77 -2.15 4.87 -10.26
C LYS A 77 -2.13 3.60 -11.09
N VAL A 78 -3.31 3.12 -11.41
CA VAL A 78 -3.47 1.96 -12.29
C VAL A 78 -3.71 2.47 -13.71
N ILE A 79 -2.83 2.06 -14.64
CA ILE A 79 -2.94 2.33 -16.06
C ILE A 79 -3.06 1.00 -16.77
N LEU A 80 -4.19 0.78 -17.41
CA LEU A 80 -4.52 -0.44 -18.15
C LEU A 80 -4.69 -0.12 -19.63
N GLY A 81 -4.31 -1.07 -20.47
CA GLY A 81 -4.52 -0.98 -21.90
C GLY A 81 -3.71 -1.99 -22.69
N PRO A 82 -4.18 -2.34 -23.91
CA PRO A 82 -3.45 -3.24 -24.77
C PRO A 82 -2.13 -2.61 -25.22
N ILE A 83 -1.07 -3.42 -25.28
CA ILE A 83 0.29 -2.97 -25.59
C ILE A 83 0.36 -2.11 -26.86
N LYS A 84 -0.48 -2.39 -27.88
CA LYS A 84 -0.54 -1.62 -29.12
C LYS A 84 -0.98 -0.16 -28.96
N ARG A 85 -1.65 0.19 -27.85
CA ARG A 85 -2.17 1.53 -27.55
C ARG A 85 -1.46 2.19 -26.37
N LEU A 86 -0.66 1.42 -25.63
CA LEU A 86 0.07 1.92 -24.48
C LEU A 86 1.20 2.86 -24.96
N LYS A 87 1.24 4.06 -24.38
CA LYS A 87 2.26 5.07 -24.70
C LYS A 87 3.38 5.03 -23.66
N ALA A 88 4.58 5.44 -24.06
CA ALA A 88 5.74 5.52 -23.17
C ALA A 88 5.47 6.43 -21.96
N GLU A 89 4.80 7.55 -22.17
CA GLU A 89 4.44 8.50 -21.11
C GLU A 89 3.52 7.87 -20.05
N GLN A 90 2.69 6.91 -20.43
CA GLN A 90 1.86 6.16 -19.51
C GLN A 90 2.67 5.17 -18.67
N MET A 91 3.72 4.58 -19.25
CA MET A 91 4.68 3.74 -18.50
C MET A 91 5.45 4.59 -17.48
N GLU A 92 5.95 5.75 -17.91
CA GLU A 92 6.66 6.70 -17.05
C GLU A 92 5.76 7.18 -15.90
N GLU A 93 4.52 7.52 -16.19
CA GLU A 93 3.55 7.95 -15.19
C GLU A 93 3.25 6.83 -14.17
N ALA A 94 3.06 5.59 -14.64
CA ALA A 94 2.86 4.44 -13.76
C ALA A 94 4.07 4.22 -12.85
N TYR A 95 5.28 4.30 -13.39
CA TYR A 95 6.51 4.17 -12.60
C TYR A 95 6.67 5.31 -11.61
N ARG A 96 6.49 6.55 -12.04
CA ARG A 96 6.62 7.73 -11.20
C ARG A 96 5.68 7.66 -10.00
N THR A 97 4.39 7.43 -10.23
CA THR A 97 3.38 7.47 -9.15
C THR A 97 3.43 6.26 -8.20
N ASN A 98 3.93 5.11 -8.66
CA ASN A 98 3.98 3.91 -7.82
C ASN A 98 5.34 3.68 -7.18
N VAL A 99 6.44 4.20 -7.76
CA VAL A 99 7.82 3.93 -7.31
C VAL A 99 8.54 5.20 -6.88
N LEU A 100 8.66 6.21 -7.75
CA LEU A 100 9.44 7.40 -7.41
C LEU A 100 8.81 8.22 -6.29
N ASP A 101 7.49 8.33 -6.26
CA ASP A 101 6.79 9.04 -5.19
C ASP A 101 6.92 8.29 -3.85
N ALA A 102 6.92 6.95 -3.87
CA ALA A 102 7.22 6.14 -2.70
C ALA A 102 8.66 6.36 -2.21
N PHE A 103 9.63 6.33 -3.13
CA PHE A 103 11.04 6.60 -2.83
C PHE A 103 11.22 7.96 -2.17
N LYS A 104 10.67 9.04 -2.75
CA LYS A 104 10.80 10.40 -2.23
C LYS A 104 10.23 10.53 -0.81
N LEU A 105 9.03 9.99 -0.57
CA LEU A 105 8.42 10.03 0.76
C LEU A 105 9.27 9.27 1.77
N ILE A 106 9.69 8.04 1.46
CA ILE A 106 10.49 7.24 2.38
C ILE A 106 11.83 7.91 2.66
N GLN A 107 12.53 8.42 1.65
CA GLN A 107 13.80 9.12 1.81
C GLN A 107 13.66 10.32 2.76
N SER A 108 12.58 11.09 2.65
CA SER A 108 12.34 12.26 3.48
C SER A 108 11.99 11.91 4.95
N ILE A 109 11.31 10.77 5.18
CA ILE A 109 10.89 10.31 6.51
C ILE A 109 11.99 9.49 7.20
N LEU A 110 12.94 8.95 6.44
CA LEU A 110 13.94 8.01 6.94
C LEU A 110 14.67 8.46 8.22
N PRO A 111 15.11 9.73 8.37
CA PRO A 111 15.75 10.19 9.60
C PRO A 111 14.88 10.05 10.84
N ARG A 112 13.54 10.17 10.69
CA ARG A 112 12.57 10.03 11.79
C ARG A 112 12.26 8.57 12.09
N LEU A 113 12.23 7.73 11.07
CA LEU A 113 11.92 6.31 11.18
C LEU A 113 13.06 5.52 11.85
N THR A 114 14.30 5.89 11.57
CA THR A 114 15.50 5.25 12.14
C THR A 114 15.84 5.68 13.57
N GLN A 115 15.09 6.62 14.15
CA GLN A 115 15.19 6.95 15.58
C GLN A 115 14.63 5.83 16.48
N ASN A 116 13.79 4.95 15.93
CA ASN A 116 13.22 3.81 16.64
C ASN A 116 13.97 2.52 16.27
N GLU A 117 14.11 1.61 17.24
CA GLU A 117 14.75 0.31 17.01
C GLU A 117 13.86 -0.69 16.24
N ASN A 118 12.56 -0.40 16.10
CA ASN A 118 11.58 -1.29 15.49
C ASN A 118 10.73 -0.56 14.44
N GLY A 119 11.39 0.18 13.55
CA GLY A 119 10.72 0.83 12.44
C GLY A 119 10.06 -0.18 11.49
N SER A 120 8.94 0.19 10.86
CA SER A 120 8.26 -0.68 9.91
C SER A 120 7.68 0.09 8.72
N ILE A 121 7.97 -0.37 7.51
CA ILE A 121 7.43 0.15 6.27
C ILE A 121 6.59 -0.94 5.59
N VAL A 122 5.39 -0.58 5.12
CA VAL A 122 4.57 -1.45 4.28
C VAL A 122 4.16 -0.71 3.01
N PHE A 123 4.47 -1.29 1.86
CA PHE A 123 4.02 -0.83 0.55
C PHE A 123 2.83 -1.65 0.06
N ILE A 124 1.99 -1.03 -0.77
CA ILE A 124 0.88 -1.71 -1.44
C ILE A 124 1.26 -1.98 -2.89
N SER A 125 1.46 -3.26 -3.22
CA SER A 125 1.68 -3.74 -4.58
C SER A 125 0.37 -4.27 -5.19
N SER A 126 0.48 -5.27 -6.02
CA SER A 126 -0.62 -5.99 -6.65
C SER A 126 -0.14 -7.37 -7.09
N VAL A 127 -1.03 -8.36 -7.11
CA VAL A 127 -0.73 -9.65 -7.76
C VAL A 127 -0.31 -9.50 -9.22
N ALA A 128 -0.71 -8.41 -9.89
CA ALA A 128 -0.28 -8.08 -11.25
C ALA A 128 1.25 -7.93 -11.39
N ALA A 129 1.98 -7.70 -10.30
CA ALA A 129 3.44 -7.62 -10.32
C ALA A 129 4.09 -8.96 -10.71
N SER A 130 3.49 -10.08 -10.34
CA SER A 130 4.06 -11.42 -10.56
C SER A 130 3.13 -12.38 -11.33
N THR A 131 1.91 -11.93 -11.66
CA THR A 131 0.93 -12.73 -12.42
C THR A 131 0.67 -12.05 -13.77
N GLY A 132 0.86 -12.78 -14.87
CA GLY A 132 0.59 -12.26 -16.21
C GLY A 132 -0.90 -12.02 -16.43
N LEU A 133 -1.29 -10.76 -16.47
CA LEU A 133 -2.67 -10.34 -16.73
C LEU A 133 -2.75 -9.53 -18.02
N PRO A 134 -3.73 -9.79 -18.90
CA PRO A 134 -3.93 -9.02 -20.11
C PRO A 134 -4.13 -7.52 -19.81
N ASN A 135 -3.57 -6.65 -20.66
CA ASN A 135 -3.69 -5.19 -20.54
C ASN A 135 -3.02 -4.55 -19.30
N HIS A 136 -2.20 -5.28 -18.55
CA HIS A 136 -1.60 -4.80 -17.30
C HIS A 136 -0.12 -4.40 -17.43
N CYS A 137 0.45 -4.27 -18.63
CA CYS A 137 1.90 -4.04 -18.80
C CYS A 137 2.45 -2.88 -17.96
N ALA A 138 1.78 -1.72 -17.95
CA ALA A 138 2.25 -0.55 -17.21
C ALA A 138 2.23 -0.76 -15.70
N ILE A 139 1.11 -1.21 -15.16
CA ILE A 139 0.97 -1.42 -13.70
C ILE A 139 1.81 -2.61 -13.21
N SER A 140 1.91 -3.69 -14.00
CA SER A 140 2.77 -4.83 -13.66
C SER A 140 4.23 -4.41 -13.55
N ALA A 141 4.75 -3.68 -14.54
CA ALA A 141 6.13 -3.17 -14.51
C ALA A 141 6.37 -2.26 -13.29
N ALA A 142 5.47 -1.32 -13.02
CA ALA A 142 5.60 -0.41 -11.89
C ALA A 142 5.53 -1.13 -10.54
N LYS A 143 4.61 -2.09 -10.36
CA LYS A 143 4.46 -2.81 -9.09
C LYS A 143 5.60 -3.82 -8.88
N SER A 144 6.11 -4.47 -9.94
CA SER A 144 7.32 -5.30 -9.84
C SER A 144 8.55 -4.47 -9.44
N ALA A 145 8.68 -3.25 -9.99
CA ALA A 145 9.75 -2.34 -9.60
C ALA A 145 9.62 -1.90 -8.13
N LEU A 146 8.40 -1.63 -7.64
CA LEU A 146 8.14 -1.33 -6.23
C LEU A 146 8.52 -2.51 -5.31
N GLU A 147 8.21 -3.74 -5.71
CA GLU A 147 8.59 -4.94 -4.96
C GLU A 147 10.11 -5.10 -4.89
N GLY A 148 10.80 -4.95 -6.02
CA GLY A 148 12.28 -4.98 -6.06
C GLY A 148 12.91 -3.88 -5.23
N PHE A 149 12.40 -2.64 -5.31
CA PHE A 149 12.81 -1.54 -4.45
C PHE A 149 12.62 -1.87 -2.97
N SER A 150 11.49 -2.46 -2.60
CA SER A 150 11.17 -2.81 -1.21
C SER A 150 12.13 -3.83 -0.62
N VAL A 151 12.53 -4.84 -1.40
CA VAL A 151 13.51 -5.87 -0.97
C VAL A 151 14.89 -5.26 -0.76
N ALA A 152 15.35 -4.43 -1.70
CA ALA A 152 16.64 -3.73 -1.56
C ALA A 152 16.63 -2.77 -0.36
N LEU A 153 15.56 -2.01 -0.18
CA LEU A 153 15.38 -1.11 0.95
C LEU A 153 15.37 -1.86 2.29
N ALA A 154 14.78 -3.05 2.33
CA ALA A 154 14.81 -3.91 3.52
C ALA A 154 16.25 -4.30 3.90
N ALA A 155 17.08 -4.62 2.92
CA ALA A 155 18.49 -4.94 3.15
C ALA A 155 19.29 -3.73 3.67
N ASP A 156 19.04 -2.54 3.09
CA ASP A 156 19.72 -1.30 3.49
C ASP A 156 19.36 -0.86 4.91
N LEU A 157 18.13 -1.12 5.34
CA LEU A 157 17.61 -0.59 6.61
C LEU A 157 17.66 -1.59 7.77
N ALA A 158 17.93 -2.87 7.51
CA ALA A 158 18.09 -3.86 8.56
C ALA A 158 19.31 -3.52 9.46
N PRO A 159 19.26 -3.79 10.77
CA PRO A 159 18.15 -4.37 11.53
C PRO A 159 17.12 -3.35 12.06
N LYS A 160 17.29 -2.06 11.79
CA LYS A 160 16.50 -0.97 12.42
C LYS A 160 15.06 -0.89 11.91
N VAL A 161 14.85 -1.17 10.61
CA VAL A 161 13.54 -1.00 9.96
C VAL A 161 13.22 -2.24 9.15
N ARG A 162 12.04 -2.80 9.38
CA ARG A 162 11.48 -3.86 8.54
C ARG A 162 10.73 -3.25 7.37
N VAL A 163 10.91 -3.79 6.19
CA VAL A 163 10.19 -3.39 4.98
C VAL A 163 9.49 -4.60 4.40
N ASN A 164 8.19 -4.51 4.19
CA ASN A 164 7.36 -5.56 3.59
C ASN A 164 6.37 -4.96 2.59
N VAL A 165 5.76 -5.83 1.81
CA VAL A 165 4.79 -5.48 0.78
C VAL A 165 3.53 -6.31 0.97
N VAL A 166 2.36 -5.68 0.82
CA VAL A 166 1.08 -6.36 0.66
C VAL A 166 0.67 -6.26 -0.81
N ALA A 167 0.40 -7.39 -1.44
CA ALA A 167 0.03 -7.51 -2.84
C ALA A 167 -1.40 -8.07 -2.98
N PRO A 168 -2.44 -7.20 -2.99
CA PRO A 168 -3.81 -7.66 -3.16
C PRO A 168 -4.12 -7.99 -4.63
N THR A 169 -5.14 -8.81 -4.82
CA THR A 169 -5.92 -8.87 -6.07
C THR A 169 -6.88 -7.68 -6.14
N LEU A 170 -7.78 -7.68 -7.13
CA LEU A 170 -8.87 -6.70 -7.17
C LEU A 170 -9.54 -6.61 -5.80
N THR A 171 -9.56 -5.40 -5.27
CA THR A 171 -10.22 -5.08 -4.00
C THR A 171 -11.34 -4.09 -4.30
N PRO A 172 -12.56 -4.25 -3.75
CA PRO A 172 -13.73 -3.43 -4.07
C PRO A 172 -13.63 -2.01 -3.47
N THR A 173 -12.55 -1.31 -3.80
CA THR A 173 -12.37 0.12 -3.58
C THR A 173 -12.99 0.90 -4.75
N GLU A 174 -13.16 2.22 -4.59
CA GLU A 174 -13.59 3.09 -5.70
C GLU A 174 -12.70 2.90 -6.94
N MET A 175 -11.37 2.82 -6.75
CA MET A 175 -10.42 2.57 -7.84
C MET A 175 -10.62 1.17 -8.45
N GLY A 176 -10.75 0.14 -7.61
CA GLY A 176 -10.93 -1.24 -8.06
C GLY A 176 -12.23 -1.43 -8.84
N LEU A 177 -13.32 -0.86 -8.36
CA LEU A 177 -14.63 -0.90 -9.05
C LEU A 177 -14.59 -0.17 -10.40
N ALA A 178 -13.95 1.00 -10.45
CA ALA A 178 -13.79 1.75 -11.70
C ALA A 178 -13.01 0.97 -12.77
N MET A 179 -12.02 0.16 -12.36
CA MET A 179 -11.22 -0.66 -13.27
C MET A 179 -12.03 -1.75 -13.99
N VAL A 180 -13.06 -2.27 -13.36
CA VAL A 180 -13.81 -3.43 -13.85
C VAL A 180 -15.22 -3.07 -14.38
N GLY A 181 -15.56 -1.78 -14.40
CA GLY A 181 -16.88 -1.33 -14.89
C GLY A 181 -18.00 -1.40 -13.83
N GLY A 182 -17.62 -1.44 -12.54
CA GLY A 182 -18.55 -1.36 -11.43
C GLY A 182 -18.87 -2.70 -10.74
N GLU A 183 -19.72 -2.64 -9.72
CA GLU A 183 -20.05 -3.77 -8.84
C GLU A 183 -20.67 -4.96 -9.56
N LYS A 184 -21.37 -4.74 -10.67
CA LYS A 184 -22.02 -5.81 -11.45
C LYS A 184 -21.04 -6.87 -11.95
N MET A 185 -19.76 -6.52 -12.07
CA MET A 185 -18.71 -7.44 -12.53
C MET A 185 -18.12 -8.30 -11.41
N ILE A 186 -18.37 -7.95 -10.14
CA ILE A 186 -17.79 -8.64 -8.99
C ILE A 186 -18.06 -10.15 -9.00
N PRO A 187 -19.30 -10.64 -9.15
CA PRO A 187 -19.55 -12.08 -9.09
C PRO A 187 -18.78 -12.88 -10.14
N MET A 188 -18.65 -12.36 -11.36
CA MET A 188 -17.87 -13.00 -12.43
C MET A 188 -16.38 -13.02 -12.12
N ILE A 189 -15.87 -12.01 -11.43
CA ILE A 189 -14.45 -11.93 -11.05
C ILE A 189 -14.17 -12.86 -9.87
N GLU A 190 -15.07 -12.93 -8.90
CA GLU A 190 -14.98 -13.84 -7.75
C GLU A 190 -14.87 -15.31 -8.17
N GLU A 191 -15.59 -15.71 -9.22
CA GLU A 191 -15.53 -17.07 -9.77
C GLU A 191 -14.13 -17.49 -10.22
N ARG A 192 -13.27 -16.55 -10.58
CA ARG A 192 -11.87 -16.82 -10.98
C ARG A 192 -10.95 -17.07 -9.78
N HIS A 193 -11.39 -16.70 -8.57
CA HIS A 193 -10.60 -16.85 -7.36
C HIS A 193 -10.87 -18.23 -6.73
N PRO A 194 -9.82 -18.95 -6.29
CA PRO A 194 -10.00 -20.23 -5.59
C PRO A 194 -10.97 -20.18 -4.42
N LEU A 195 -10.95 -19.11 -3.60
CA LEU A 195 -11.87 -18.94 -2.48
C LEU A 195 -13.24 -18.39 -2.89
N LYS A 196 -13.52 -18.19 -4.19
CA LYS A 196 -14.80 -17.66 -4.72
C LYS A 196 -15.24 -16.34 -4.07
N LYS A 197 -14.27 -15.52 -3.69
CA LYS A 197 -14.48 -14.19 -3.13
C LYS A 197 -13.32 -13.26 -3.45
N LEU A 198 -13.58 -11.96 -3.45
CA LEU A 198 -12.56 -10.93 -3.38
C LEU A 198 -12.15 -10.65 -1.93
N PRO A 199 -10.91 -10.23 -1.67
CA PRO A 199 -10.54 -9.75 -0.35
C PRO A 199 -11.29 -8.45 -0.03
N ARG A 200 -11.79 -8.35 1.19
CA ARG A 200 -12.37 -7.11 1.71
C ARG A 200 -11.27 -6.10 2.04
N ILE A 201 -11.63 -4.83 2.03
CA ILE A 201 -10.70 -3.73 2.34
C ILE A 201 -10.15 -3.87 3.76
N ASP A 202 -10.99 -4.31 4.71
CA ASP A 202 -10.60 -4.53 6.11
C ASP A 202 -9.64 -5.72 6.30
N GLU A 203 -9.70 -6.75 5.45
CA GLU A 203 -8.74 -7.86 5.43
C GLU A 203 -7.35 -7.37 5.00
N ILE A 204 -7.29 -6.48 4.00
CA ILE A 204 -6.02 -5.85 3.59
C ILE A 204 -5.47 -4.96 4.72
N ALA A 205 -6.31 -4.11 5.33
CA ALA A 205 -5.91 -3.25 6.44
C ALA A 205 -5.44 -4.07 7.65
N ALA A 206 -6.06 -5.23 7.92
CA ALA A 206 -5.64 -6.14 8.98
C ALA A 206 -4.25 -6.74 8.71
N THR A 207 -4.00 -7.15 7.47
CA THR A 207 -2.69 -7.67 7.05
C THR A 207 -1.59 -6.62 7.19
N ILE A 208 -1.86 -5.36 6.81
CA ILE A 208 -0.92 -4.25 6.99
C ILE A 208 -0.64 -4.02 8.48
N SER A 209 -1.70 -3.98 9.32
CA SER A 209 -1.57 -3.80 10.77
C SER A 209 -0.74 -4.92 11.42
N PHE A 210 -0.94 -6.16 10.99
CA PHE A 210 -0.13 -7.30 11.42
C PHE A 210 1.36 -7.11 11.06
N LEU A 211 1.67 -6.72 9.81
CA LEU A 211 3.05 -6.49 9.39
C LEU A 211 3.74 -5.35 10.16
N HIS A 212 2.99 -4.40 10.67
CA HIS A 212 3.51 -3.33 11.54
C HIS A 212 3.67 -3.75 13.00
N SER A 213 2.99 -4.80 13.43
CA SER A 213 3.02 -5.24 14.83
C SER A 213 4.31 -5.97 15.22
N THR A 214 4.49 -6.17 16.50
CA THR A 214 5.57 -6.99 17.08
C THR A 214 5.44 -8.47 16.72
N ASP A 215 4.23 -8.95 16.44
CA ASP A 215 3.98 -10.33 16.02
C ASP A 215 4.62 -10.66 14.67
N ALA A 216 4.93 -9.62 13.86
CA ALA A 216 5.65 -9.74 12.59
C ALA A 216 7.14 -9.39 12.70
N SER A 217 7.73 -9.40 13.89
CA SER A 217 9.12 -8.95 14.15
C SER A 217 10.20 -9.70 13.34
N SER A 218 9.92 -10.93 12.92
CA SER A 218 10.82 -11.72 12.07
C SER A 218 10.46 -11.69 10.59
N ILE A 219 9.47 -10.87 10.18
CA ILE A 219 9.03 -10.75 8.79
C ILE A 219 9.63 -9.47 8.18
N ILE A 220 10.56 -9.64 7.23
CA ILE A 220 11.24 -8.56 6.52
C ILE A 220 11.50 -8.97 5.07
N GLY A 221 11.40 -8.03 4.14
CA GLY A 221 11.66 -8.26 2.71
C GLY A 221 10.61 -9.14 2.01
N GLN A 222 9.43 -9.32 2.61
CA GLN A 222 8.40 -10.21 2.08
C GLN A 222 7.34 -9.49 1.28
N VAL A 223 6.84 -10.17 0.23
CA VAL A 223 5.65 -9.79 -0.52
C VAL A 223 4.52 -10.74 -0.13
N LEU A 224 3.59 -10.23 0.68
CA LEU A 224 2.46 -11.01 1.17
C LEU A 224 1.25 -10.79 0.27
N LYS A 225 0.85 -11.84 -0.45
CA LYS A 225 -0.30 -11.80 -1.34
C LYS A 225 -1.59 -11.99 -0.56
N VAL A 226 -2.57 -11.12 -0.81
CA VAL A 226 -3.93 -11.19 -0.25
C VAL A 226 -4.89 -11.23 -1.44
N ASP A 227 -5.08 -12.42 -2.00
CA ASP A 227 -5.64 -12.59 -3.33
C ASP A 227 -6.62 -13.76 -3.47
N SER A 228 -7.07 -14.31 -2.37
CA SER A 228 -8.00 -15.46 -2.37
C SER A 228 -7.48 -16.67 -3.18
N GLY A 229 -6.15 -16.79 -3.30
CA GLY A 229 -5.46 -17.88 -3.98
C GLY A 229 -5.25 -17.68 -5.49
N LEU A 230 -5.68 -16.53 -6.05
CA LEU A 230 -5.67 -16.28 -7.49
C LEU A 230 -4.30 -16.52 -8.16
N SER A 231 -3.22 -16.04 -7.53
CA SER A 231 -1.89 -16.07 -8.14
C SER A 231 -1.06 -17.30 -7.78
N SER A 232 -1.51 -18.11 -6.84
CA SER A 232 -0.71 -19.21 -6.28
C SER A 232 -1.29 -20.60 -6.51
N LEU A 233 -2.60 -20.69 -6.72
CA LEU A 233 -3.30 -21.97 -6.81
C LEU A 233 -3.82 -22.24 -8.23
N ARG A 234 -3.63 -23.46 -8.69
CA ARG A 234 -4.37 -24.05 -9.83
C ARG A 234 -5.34 -25.08 -9.28
N LEU A 235 -6.62 -24.87 -9.52
CA LEU A 235 -7.64 -25.87 -9.22
C LEU A 235 -7.96 -26.61 -10.50
N ASN A 236 -8.04 -27.96 -10.42
CA ASN A 236 -8.59 -28.76 -11.50
C ASN A 236 -10.10 -28.53 -11.53
N ASP A 237 -10.68 -28.44 -12.72
CA ASP A 237 -12.13 -28.48 -12.90
C ASP A 237 -12.65 -29.76 -12.24
N ARG A 238 -13.51 -29.58 -11.21
CA ARG A 238 -14.18 -30.67 -10.53
C ARG A 238 -15.54 -30.89 -11.14
#